data_91b23824b4d7387230eb7865f855208d
#
_entry.id   91b23824b4d7387230eb7865f855208d
#
_cell.length_a   1.000
_cell.length_b   1.000
_cell.length_c   1.000
_cell.angle_alpha   90.00
_cell.angle_beta   90.00
_cell.angle_gamma   90.00
#
_symmetry.space_group_name_H-M   'P 1'
#
loop_
_entity.id
_entity.type
_entity.pdbx_description
1 polymer ?
#
loop_
_entity_poly.entity_id
_entity_poly.type
_entity_poly.pdbx_seq_one_letter_code
_entity_poly.pdbx_strand_id
1 'polypeptide(L)'
;MLGRAAAAAVIGMSLLGGLRIWSPPAAAAAENLVFVSGAFRRSIPVADLEKLAATGQAQGLLADVLKFSNQNPKTVGQLLNQSVKLPVTLVSRLLNTRIGEAILERLAQIVFPLNASQVGVVALRSALVMGVVEGNGSISAISFFRAYPVREMEVSIPALMNLIRKASSITDLVRFFSESPLDGLRGETPKGTP
;
A
#
# COMPACT_ATOMS: atom_id res chain seq x y z
N MET A 1 76.68 -40.27 8.74
CA MET A 1 75.92 -41.03 7.74
C MET A 1 74.58 -40.36 7.55
N LEU A 2 74.37 -39.99 6.36
CA LEU A 2 73.23 -39.23 5.83
C LEU A 2 71.90 -39.91 6.01
N GLY A 3 70.85 -39.12 6.32
CA GLY A 3 69.47 -39.50 6.23
C GLY A 3 68.63 -38.29 5.90
N ARG A 4 68.41 -38.06 4.58
CA ARG A 4 67.53 -37.02 4.03
C ARG A 4 66.06 -37.44 4.22
N ALA A 5 65.26 -36.65 4.95
CA ALA A 5 63.83 -36.78 4.98
C ALA A 5 63.19 -35.60 4.21
N ALA A 6 62.48 -35.94 3.14
CA ALA A 6 61.81 -35.02 2.25
C ALA A 6 60.53 -34.49 2.89
N ALA A 7 60.41 -33.18 2.92
CA ALA A 7 59.17 -32.46 3.30
C ALA A 7 58.23 -32.45 2.09
N ALA A 8 57.08 -33.12 2.22
CA ALA A 8 55.96 -32.99 1.31
C ALA A 8 55.04 -31.85 1.78
N ALA A 9 55.09 -30.73 1.07
CA ALA A 9 54.14 -29.62 1.27
C ALA A 9 52.81 -29.95 0.63
N VAL A 10 51.79 -30.18 1.44
CA VAL A 10 50.42 -30.29 1.00
C VAL A 10 49.80 -28.89 0.93
N ILE A 11 49.71 -28.36 -0.27
CA ILE A 11 49.00 -27.12 -0.56
C ILE A 11 47.52 -27.45 -0.58
N GLY A 12 46.86 -27.25 0.56
CA GLY A 12 45.41 -27.28 0.69
C GLY A 12 44.79 -26.04 0.06
N MET A 13 44.37 -26.14 -1.18
CA MET A 13 43.61 -25.10 -1.89
C MET A 13 42.20 -25.08 -1.36
N SER A 14 41.93 -24.21 -0.37
CA SER A 14 40.58 -23.95 0.17
C SER A 14 39.78 -23.16 -0.86
N LEU A 15 39.06 -23.85 -1.73
CA LEU A 15 37.98 -23.31 -2.56
C LEU A 15 36.75 -23.10 -1.69
N LEU A 16 36.79 -22.13 -0.78
CA LEU A 16 35.59 -21.53 -0.20
C LEU A 16 35.04 -20.52 -1.21
N GLY A 17 34.47 -21.04 -2.27
CA GLY A 17 33.60 -20.29 -3.16
C GLY A 17 32.47 -19.72 -2.34
N GLY A 18 32.52 -18.41 -2.03
CA GLY A 18 31.45 -17.71 -1.35
C GLY A 18 30.14 -17.88 -2.09
N LEU A 19 29.26 -18.71 -1.57
CA LEU A 19 27.84 -18.69 -1.89
C LEU A 19 27.36 -17.29 -1.53
N ARG A 20 27.36 -16.38 -2.52
CA ARG A 20 26.59 -15.15 -2.41
C ARG A 20 25.14 -15.59 -2.37
N ILE A 21 24.61 -15.66 -1.15
CA ILE A 21 23.18 -15.79 -0.93
C ILE A 21 22.59 -14.56 -1.58
N TRP A 22 21.97 -14.75 -2.74
CA TRP A 22 21.17 -13.73 -3.39
C TRP A 22 19.96 -13.48 -2.47
N SER A 23 20.09 -12.51 -1.58
CA SER A 23 18.95 -11.99 -0.85
C SER A 23 18.06 -11.32 -1.91
N PRO A 24 16.82 -11.79 -2.12
CA PRO A 24 15.89 -11.06 -2.99
C PRO A 24 15.80 -9.63 -2.46
N PRO A 25 15.74 -8.62 -3.34
CA PRO A 25 15.53 -7.25 -2.90
C PRO A 25 14.31 -7.22 -2.00
N ALA A 26 14.45 -6.66 -0.81
CA ALA A 26 13.32 -6.47 0.10
C ALA A 26 12.20 -5.79 -0.71
N ALA A 27 11.00 -6.35 -0.64
CA ALA A 27 9.85 -5.77 -1.32
C ALA A 27 9.81 -4.28 -0.95
N ALA A 28 9.79 -3.41 -1.97
CA ALA A 28 9.81 -1.98 -1.74
C ALA A 28 8.50 -1.62 -1.00
N ALA A 29 8.63 -1.26 0.26
CA ALA A 29 7.54 -0.67 1.04
C ALA A 29 7.44 0.83 0.69
N ALA A 30 6.28 1.43 0.83
CA ALA A 30 6.17 2.87 0.68
C ALA A 30 6.99 3.58 1.77
N GLU A 31 7.95 4.38 1.34
CA GLU A 31 8.76 5.22 2.21
C GLU A 31 8.08 6.57 2.43
N ASN A 32 7.40 7.08 1.41
CA ASN A 32 6.80 8.42 1.41
C ASN A 32 5.39 8.43 0.84
N LEU A 33 4.50 9.16 1.51
CA LEU A 33 3.25 9.67 0.95
C LEU A 33 3.51 11.04 0.33
N VAL A 34 3.27 11.16 -0.98
CA VAL A 34 3.40 12.42 -1.71
C VAL A 34 2.02 12.99 -1.98
N PHE A 35 1.67 14.04 -1.28
CA PHE A 35 0.41 14.75 -1.48
C PHE A 35 0.55 15.74 -2.63
N VAL A 36 -0.38 15.66 -3.59
CA VAL A 36 -0.37 16.48 -4.80
C VAL A 36 -1.66 17.29 -4.94
N SER A 37 -1.49 18.58 -5.20
CA SER A 37 -2.58 19.49 -5.55
C SER A 37 -2.08 20.50 -6.59
N GLY A 38 -2.38 20.26 -7.86
CA GLY A 38 -1.82 21.03 -8.97
C GLY A 38 -0.29 20.94 -9.00
N ALA A 39 0.38 22.10 -8.92
CA ALA A 39 1.84 22.19 -8.88
C ALA A 39 2.44 21.94 -7.48
N PHE A 40 1.62 21.86 -6.45
CA PHE A 40 2.09 21.64 -5.08
C PHE A 40 2.31 20.16 -4.83
N ARG A 41 3.53 19.83 -4.37
CA ARG A 41 3.90 18.50 -3.87
C ARG A 41 4.47 18.62 -2.47
N ARG A 42 4.01 17.76 -1.58
CA ARG A 42 4.52 17.63 -0.21
C ARG A 42 4.63 16.16 0.15
N SER A 43 5.80 15.77 0.62
CA SER A 43 6.09 14.40 1.02
C SER A 43 6.07 14.28 2.54
N ILE A 44 5.35 13.29 3.03
CA ILE A 44 5.33 12.88 4.44
C ILE A 44 5.90 11.46 4.51
N PRO A 45 6.99 11.23 5.28
CA PRO A 45 7.52 9.90 5.48
C PRO A 45 6.48 8.98 6.12
N VAL A 46 6.38 7.74 5.64
CA VAL A 46 5.53 6.71 6.26
C VAL A 46 5.95 6.46 7.70
N ALA A 47 7.25 6.56 8.00
CA ALA A 47 7.77 6.46 9.37
C ALA A 47 7.17 7.50 10.33
N ASP A 48 6.83 8.71 9.86
CA ASP A 48 6.15 9.72 10.70
C ASP A 48 4.70 9.33 11.00
N LEU A 49 4.02 8.69 10.03
CA LEU A 49 2.67 8.14 10.24
C LEU A 49 2.69 6.94 11.19
N GLU A 50 3.69 6.07 11.08
CA GLU A 50 3.91 4.96 12.00
C GLU A 50 4.17 5.45 13.43
N LYS A 51 5.01 6.48 13.57
CA LYS A 51 5.29 7.10 14.86
C LYS A 51 4.04 7.75 15.46
N LEU A 52 3.27 8.47 14.63
CA LEU A 52 1.98 9.02 15.04
C LEU A 52 1.02 7.93 15.50
N ALA A 53 0.92 6.83 14.77
CA ALA A 53 0.10 5.69 15.12
C ALA A 53 0.52 5.05 16.45
N ALA A 54 1.83 4.89 16.68
CA ALA A 54 2.38 4.25 17.88
C ALA A 54 2.31 5.15 19.12
N THR A 55 2.54 6.46 18.98
CA THR A 55 2.75 7.38 20.12
C THR A 55 1.65 8.42 20.28
N GLY A 56 0.83 8.64 19.26
CA GLY A 56 -0.12 9.75 19.19
C GLY A 56 0.56 11.13 19.03
N GLN A 57 1.87 11.16 18.67
CA GLN A 57 2.63 12.40 18.49
C GLN A 57 3.02 12.57 17.03
N ALA A 58 2.65 13.69 16.44
CA ALA A 58 3.04 14.07 15.10
C ALA A 58 4.37 14.84 15.12
N GLN A 59 5.16 14.69 14.05
CA GLN A 59 6.44 15.38 13.86
C GLN A 59 6.53 15.98 12.45
N GLY A 60 7.45 16.96 12.31
CA GLY A 60 7.77 17.56 11.02
C GLY A 60 6.56 18.11 10.29
N LEU A 61 6.53 17.91 8.98
CA LEU A 61 5.44 18.38 8.12
C LEU A 61 4.07 17.80 8.52
N LEU A 62 4.04 16.55 9.02
CA LEU A 62 2.81 15.93 9.49
C LEU A 62 2.18 16.71 10.66
N ALA A 63 3.00 17.19 11.61
CA ALA A 63 2.52 18.01 12.71
C ALA A 63 1.93 19.34 12.22
N ASP A 64 2.58 19.99 11.25
CA ASP A 64 2.11 21.24 10.67
C ASP A 64 0.77 21.05 9.93
N VAL A 65 0.65 19.96 9.15
CA VAL A 65 -0.58 19.61 8.43
C VAL A 65 -1.73 19.36 9.41
N LEU A 66 -1.50 18.58 10.46
CA LEU A 66 -2.54 18.28 11.47
C LEU A 66 -2.96 19.54 12.22
N LYS A 67 -2.01 20.41 12.59
CA LYS A 67 -2.29 21.69 13.22
C LYS A 67 -3.10 22.61 12.31
N PHE A 68 -2.70 22.73 11.04
CA PHE A 68 -3.40 23.57 10.05
C PHE A 68 -4.82 23.07 9.77
N SER A 69 -5.00 21.75 9.70
CA SER A 69 -6.32 21.12 9.49
C SER A 69 -7.15 20.98 10.77
N ASN A 70 -6.66 21.50 11.90
CA ASN A 70 -7.29 21.41 13.22
C ASN A 70 -7.62 19.95 13.64
N GLN A 71 -6.75 19.02 13.28
CA GLN A 71 -6.90 17.60 13.60
C GLN A 71 -6.12 17.23 14.86
N ASN A 72 -6.75 16.43 15.73
CA ASN A 72 -6.08 15.94 16.94
C ASN A 72 -5.12 14.77 16.56
N PRO A 73 -3.80 14.89 16.83
CA PRO A 73 -2.83 13.84 16.49
C PRO A 73 -3.16 12.48 17.11
N LYS A 74 -3.64 12.44 18.34
CA LYS A 74 -4.02 11.18 19.01
C LYS A 74 -5.17 10.48 18.28
N THR A 75 -6.19 11.24 17.88
CA THR A 75 -7.33 10.69 17.13
C THR A 75 -6.88 10.17 15.77
N VAL A 76 -6.04 10.91 15.05
CA VAL A 76 -5.51 10.45 13.76
C VAL A 76 -4.62 9.22 13.94
N GLY A 77 -3.78 9.17 14.98
CA GLY A 77 -2.97 7.99 15.30
C GLY A 77 -3.83 6.75 15.58
N GLN A 78 -4.94 6.90 16.31
CA GLN A 78 -5.89 5.81 16.55
C GLN A 78 -6.55 5.33 15.25
N LEU A 79 -6.95 6.25 14.36
CA LEU A 79 -7.51 5.90 13.05
C LEU A 79 -6.52 5.13 12.18
N LEU A 80 -5.24 5.50 12.18
CA LEU A 80 -4.19 4.80 11.45
C LEU A 80 -3.99 3.35 11.95
N ASN A 81 -4.22 3.11 13.24
CA ASN A 81 -4.14 1.79 13.88
C ASN A 81 -5.43 0.99 13.79
N GLN A 82 -6.56 1.60 13.43
CA GLN A 82 -7.78 0.84 13.24
C GLN A 82 -7.57 -0.24 12.19
N SER A 83 -7.90 -1.48 12.56
CA SER A 83 -7.76 -2.63 11.68
C SER A 83 -9.09 -3.32 11.46
N VAL A 84 -9.28 -3.83 10.24
CA VAL A 84 -10.45 -4.61 9.84
C VAL A 84 -9.98 -6.04 9.59
N LYS A 85 -10.63 -7.01 10.24
CA LYS A 85 -10.36 -8.44 10.00
C LYS A 85 -10.95 -8.86 8.66
N LEU A 86 -10.11 -9.38 7.79
CA LEU A 86 -10.49 -9.81 6.44
C LEU A 86 -9.73 -11.10 6.08
N PRO A 87 -10.43 -12.19 5.74
CA PRO A 87 -9.75 -13.38 5.22
C PRO A 87 -9.01 -13.07 3.91
N VAL A 88 -7.72 -13.40 3.83
CA VAL A 88 -6.86 -13.14 2.65
C VAL A 88 -7.49 -13.70 1.37
N THR A 89 -8.06 -14.91 1.44
CA THR A 89 -8.71 -15.55 0.31
C THR A 89 -9.93 -14.79 -0.19
N LEU A 90 -10.71 -14.20 0.73
CA LEU A 90 -11.87 -13.37 0.38
C LEU A 90 -11.41 -12.10 -0.33
N VAL A 91 -10.41 -11.40 0.25
CA VAL A 91 -9.86 -10.17 -0.34
C VAL A 91 -9.29 -10.44 -1.72
N SER A 92 -8.45 -11.46 -1.86
CA SER A 92 -7.86 -11.82 -3.16
C SER A 92 -8.94 -12.16 -4.21
N ARG A 93 -9.95 -12.95 -3.84
CA ARG A 93 -11.06 -13.26 -4.76
C ARG A 93 -11.85 -12.03 -5.15
N LEU A 94 -12.24 -11.20 -4.17
CA LEU A 94 -13.02 -9.99 -4.43
C LEU A 94 -12.29 -9.03 -5.36
N LEU A 95 -11.01 -8.75 -5.09
CA LEU A 95 -10.21 -7.80 -5.87
C LEU A 95 -9.89 -8.28 -7.30
N ASN A 96 -10.11 -9.57 -7.60
CA ASN A 96 -10.00 -10.13 -8.95
C ASN A 96 -11.35 -10.28 -9.68
N THR A 97 -12.43 -9.79 -9.08
CA THR A 97 -13.73 -9.67 -9.77
C THR A 97 -13.81 -8.35 -10.54
N ARG A 98 -14.74 -8.26 -11.51
CA ARG A 98 -15.03 -6.99 -12.21
C ARG A 98 -15.41 -5.87 -11.26
N ILE A 99 -16.15 -6.18 -10.18
CA ILE A 99 -16.54 -5.19 -9.15
C ILE A 99 -15.29 -4.73 -8.39
N GLY A 100 -14.45 -5.67 -7.96
CA GLY A 100 -13.20 -5.35 -7.27
C GLY A 100 -12.26 -4.52 -8.14
N GLU A 101 -12.14 -4.83 -9.43
CA GLU A 101 -11.34 -4.06 -10.37
C GLU A 101 -11.87 -2.63 -10.52
N ALA A 102 -13.18 -2.44 -10.68
CA ALA A 102 -13.79 -1.11 -10.76
C ALA A 102 -13.60 -0.28 -9.47
N ILE A 103 -13.63 -0.92 -8.30
CA ILE A 103 -13.29 -0.27 -7.02
C ILE A 103 -11.82 0.18 -7.03
N LEU A 104 -10.91 -0.72 -7.44
CA LEU A 104 -9.48 -0.40 -7.52
C LEU A 104 -9.18 0.72 -8.51
N GLU A 105 -9.83 0.75 -9.66
CA GLU A 105 -9.70 1.83 -10.65
C GLU A 105 -10.06 3.19 -10.07
N ARG A 106 -11.11 3.26 -9.26
CA ARG A 106 -11.51 4.50 -8.58
C ARG A 106 -10.53 4.89 -7.48
N LEU A 107 -10.07 3.93 -6.69
CA LEU A 107 -9.03 4.18 -5.70
C LEU A 107 -7.73 4.62 -6.35
N ALA A 108 -7.40 4.07 -7.53
CA ALA A 108 -6.21 4.44 -8.30
C ALA A 108 -6.24 5.89 -8.82
N GLN A 109 -7.39 6.54 -8.87
CA GLN A 109 -7.49 7.98 -9.14
C GLN A 109 -7.09 8.85 -7.94
N ILE A 110 -7.12 8.27 -6.74
CA ILE A 110 -6.80 8.96 -5.49
C ILE A 110 -5.39 8.62 -5.06
N VAL A 111 -5.02 7.33 -5.12
CA VAL A 111 -3.76 6.79 -4.64
C VAL A 111 -3.12 5.96 -5.75
N PHE A 112 -1.92 6.35 -6.16
CA PHE A 112 -1.19 5.69 -7.25
C PHE A 112 0.32 5.85 -7.09
N PRO A 113 1.15 5.02 -7.78
CA PRO A 113 2.60 5.19 -7.80
C PRO A 113 3.00 6.51 -8.45
N LEU A 114 3.91 7.26 -7.82
CA LEU A 114 4.34 8.59 -8.28
C LEU A 114 4.84 8.60 -9.73
N ASN A 115 5.62 7.61 -10.13
CA ASN A 115 6.26 7.55 -11.44
C ASN A 115 5.56 6.63 -12.45
N ALA A 116 4.48 5.98 -12.06
CA ALA A 116 3.81 4.96 -12.87
C ALA A 116 2.32 4.88 -12.54
N SER A 117 1.60 5.99 -12.70
CA SER A 117 0.18 6.08 -12.35
C SER A 117 -0.69 5.02 -13.05
N GLN A 118 -0.31 4.60 -14.26
CA GLN A 118 -1.01 3.57 -15.04
C GLN A 118 -1.03 2.18 -14.37
N VAL A 119 -0.12 1.89 -13.43
CA VAL A 119 -0.11 0.63 -12.68
C VAL A 119 -0.76 0.76 -11.30
N GLY A 120 -1.51 1.84 -11.05
CA GLY A 120 -2.15 2.10 -9.76
C GLY A 120 -3.05 0.95 -9.28
N VAL A 121 -3.86 0.37 -10.17
CA VAL A 121 -4.74 -0.78 -9.86
C VAL A 121 -3.94 -1.99 -9.38
N VAL A 122 -2.84 -2.31 -10.07
CA VAL A 122 -1.97 -3.43 -9.72
C VAL A 122 -1.29 -3.20 -8.39
N ALA A 123 -0.78 -1.99 -8.17
CA ALA A 123 -0.13 -1.59 -6.92
C ALA A 123 -1.10 -1.66 -5.74
N LEU A 124 -2.31 -1.14 -5.89
CA LEU A 124 -3.37 -1.19 -4.87
C LEU A 124 -3.79 -2.62 -4.55
N ARG A 125 -4.01 -3.45 -5.59
CA ARG A 125 -4.35 -4.87 -5.41
C ARG A 125 -3.28 -5.59 -4.59
N SER A 126 -2.02 -5.40 -4.96
CA SER A 126 -0.88 -5.97 -4.22
C SER A 126 -0.84 -5.47 -2.78
N ALA A 127 -0.94 -4.16 -2.56
CA ALA A 127 -0.90 -3.57 -1.22
C ALA A 127 -2.03 -4.07 -0.31
N LEU A 128 -3.25 -4.21 -0.84
CA LEU A 128 -4.38 -4.71 -0.06
C LEU A 128 -4.20 -6.18 0.32
N VAL A 129 -3.80 -7.04 -0.62
CA VAL A 129 -3.59 -8.47 -0.35
C VAL A 129 -2.43 -8.67 0.62
N MET A 130 -1.28 -8.05 0.34
CA MET A 130 -0.09 -8.18 1.18
C MET A 130 -0.28 -7.51 2.55
N GLY A 131 -0.97 -6.36 2.62
CA GLY A 131 -1.30 -5.69 3.87
C GLY A 131 -2.15 -6.56 4.81
N VAL A 132 -3.08 -7.36 4.26
CA VAL A 132 -3.85 -8.34 5.04
C VAL A 132 -2.96 -9.51 5.49
N VAL A 133 -2.03 -9.97 4.65
CA VAL A 133 -1.07 -11.03 5.00
C VAL A 133 -0.18 -10.57 6.15
N GLU A 134 0.45 -9.40 6.03
CA GLU A 134 1.33 -8.82 7.06
C GLU A 134 0.57 -8.51 8.36
N GLY A 135 -0.69 -8.14 8.26
CA GLY A 135 -1.58 -7.89 9.39
C GLY A 135 -2.22 -9.15 9.98
N ASN A 136 -1.73 -10.36 9.64
CA ASN A 136 -2.26 -11.64 10.13
C ASN A 136 -3.78 -11.79 9.96
N GLY A 137 -4.28 -11.49 8.77
CA GLY A 137 -5.72 -11.55 8.46
C GLY A 137 -6.49 -10.29 8.86
N SER A 138 -5.79 -9.19 9.07
CA SER A 138 -6.39 -7.87 9.26
C SER A 138 -5.64 -6.82 8.44
N ILE A 139 -6.32 -5.73 8.09
CA ILE A 139 -5.70 -4.60 7.40
C ILE A 139 -5.90 -3.32 8.20
N SER A 140 -4.84 -2.55 8.33
CA SER A 140 -4.83 -1.18 8.85
C SER A 140 -4.22 -0.24 7.81
N ALA A 141 -4.33 1.08 8.03
CA ALA A 141 -3.64 2.05 7.18
C ALA A 141 -2.11 1.80 7.17
N ILE A 142 -1.54 1.49 8.33
CA ILE A 142 -0.11 1.23 8.47
C ILE A 142 0.31 -0.04 7.70
N SER A 143 -0.41 -1.17 7.86
CA SER A 143 -0.08 -2.39 7.12
C SER A 143 -0.24 -2.20 5.61
N PHE A 144 -1.22 -1.41 5.16
CA PHE A 144 -1.38 -1.03 3.77
C PHE A 144 -0.18 -0.23 3.24
N PHE A 145 0.30 0.79 3.96
CA PHE A 145 1.45 1.59 3.54
C PHE A 145 2.73 0.74 3.46
N ARG A 146 2.97 -0.13 4.42
CA ARG A 146 4.10 -1.06 4.42
C ARG A 146 4.08 -2.04 3.25
N ALA A 147 2.89 -2.52 2.90
CA ALA A 147 2.70 -3.46 1.81
C ALA A 147 2.62 -2.79 0.42
N TYR A 148 2.62 -1.46 0.35
CA TYR A 148 2.54 -0.78 -0.94
C TYR A 148 3.84 -0.95 -1.74
N PRO A 149 3.80 -1.44 -3.00
CA PRO A 149 4.98 -2.03 -3.67
C PRO A 149 5.93 -1.03 -4.30
N VAL A 150 5.84 0.26 -3.96
CA VAL A 150 6.74 1.32 -4.46
C VAL A 150 7.10 2.30 -3.35
N ARG A 151 8.26 2.93 -3.45
CA ARG A 151 8.76 3.84 -2.43
C ARG A 151 7.93 5.11 -2.26
N GLU A 152 7.37 5.62 -3.34
CA GLU A 152 6.61 6.87 -3.34
C GLU A 152 5.19 6.61 -3.81
N MET A 153 4.25 6.79 -2.89
CA MET A 153 2.83 6.69 -3.14
C MET A 153 2.25 8.09 -3.24
N GLU A 154 1.71 8.44 -4.40
CA GLU A 154 1.07 9.72 -4.63
C GLU A 154 -0.39 9.69 -4.15
N VAL A 155 -0.80 10.76 -3.47
CA VAL A 155 -2.18 10.97 -3.05
C VAL A 155 -2.69 12.27 -3.65
N SER A 156 -3.67 12.16 -4.55
CA SER A 156 -4.34 13.31 -5.14
C SER A 156 -5.29 13.97 -4.15
N ILE A 157 -4.91 15.14 -3.62
CA ILE A 157 -5.77 15.91 -2.70
C ILE A 157 -7.13 16.25 -3.33
N PRO A 158 -7.21 16.74 -4.59
CA PRO A 158 -8.49 17.04 -5.21
C PRO A 158 -9.42 15.82 -5.30
N ALA A 159 -8.88 14.66 -5.70
CA ALA A 159 -9.65 13.42 -5.79
C ALA A 159 -10.10 12.92 -4.41
N LEU A 160 -9.21 12.97 -3.40
CA LEU A 160 -9.53 12.62 -2.02
C LEU A 160 -10.64 13.54 -1.45
N MET A 161 -10.52 14.84 -1.64
CA MET A 161 -11.54 15.80 -1.18
C MET A 161 -12.89 15.61 -1.89
N ASN A 162 -12.87 15.25 -3.17
CA ASN A 162 -14.09 14.91 -3.90
C ASN A 162 -14.76 13.66 -3.33
N LEU A 163 -13.97 12.65 -2.98
CA LEU A 163 -14.48 11.44 -2.31
C LEU A 163 -15.11 11.80 -0.96
N ILE A 164 -14.40 12.52 -0.09
CA ILE A 164 -14.89 12.92 1.24
C ILE A 164 -16.18 13.72 1.14
N ARG A 165 -16.28 14.65 0.18
CA ARG A 165 -17.51 15.44 -0.02
C ARG A 165 -18.71 14.61 -0.49
N LYS A 166 -18.47 13.54 -1.25
CA LYS A 166 -19.52 12.66 -1.77
C LYS A 166 -19.95 11.59 -0.76
N ALA A 167 -19.07 11.28 0.18
CA ALA A 167 -19.26 10.24 1.16
C ALA A 167 -19.44 10.86 2.56
N SER A 168 -20.66 11.15 2.94
CA SER A 168 -20.98 11.64 4.28
C SER A 168 -20.99 10.54 5.34
N SER A 169 -20.98 9.27 4.92
CA SER A 169 -20.95 8.10 5.80
C SER A 169 -20.18 6.93 5.18
N ILE A 170 -19.83 5.92 5.98
CA ILE A 170 -19.24 4.65 5.48
C ILE A 170 -20.19 3.99 4.49
N THR A 171 -21.51 4.09 4.72
CA THR A 171 -22.53 3.59 3.81
C THR A 171 -22.48 4.27 2.45
N ASP A 172 -22.25 5.60 2.41
CA ASP A 172 -22.12 6.36 1.17
C ASP A 172 -20.79 6.01 0.45
N LEU A 173 -19.72 5.71 1.18
CA LEU A 173 -18.47 5.20 0.61
C LEU A 173 -18.69 3.84 -0.07
N VAL A 174 -19.31 2.91 0.63
CA VAL A 174 -19.65 1.59 0.06
C VAL A 174 -20.54 1.75 -1.17
N ARG A 175 -21.53 2.62 -1.10
CA ARG A 175 -22.43 2.94 -2.20
C ARG A 175 -21.68 3.57 -3.39
N PHE A 176 -20.85 4.58 -3.14
CA PHE A 176 -20.00 5.20 -4.16
C PHE A 176 -19.13 4.19 -4.91
N PHE A 177 -18.55 3.21 -4.19
CA PHE A 177 -17.74 2.17 -4.80
C PHE A 177 -18.55 1.04 -5.45
N SER A 178 -19.80 0.83 -5.05
CA SER A 178 -20.67 -0.23 -5.58
C SER A 178 -21.59 0.20 -6.74
N GLU A 179 -22.03 1.45 -6.80
CA GLU A 179 -23.06 1.89 -7.74
C GLU A 179 -22.61 2.19 -9.17
N SER A 180 -21.33 2.32 -9.47
CA SER A 180 -20.94 2.87 -10.77
C SER A 180 -20.64 1.88 -11.90
N PRO A 181 -20.26 0.61 -11.67
CA PRO A 181 -20.07 -0.30 -12.80
C PRO A 181 -21.27 -1.18 -13.09
N LEU A 182 -22.28 -1.21 -12.21
CA LEU A 182 -23.39 -2.16 -12.35
C LEU A 182 -24.57 -1.63 -13.16
N ASP A 183 -24.68 -0.31 -13.33
CA ASP A 183 -25.77 0.27 -14.16
C ASP A 183 -25.61 -0.04 -15.64
N GLY A 184 -24.39 -0.27 -16.12
CA GLY A 184 -24.12 -0.73 -17.49
C GLY A 184 -24.31 -2.24 -17.71
N LEU A 185 -24.49 -3.04 -16.63
CA LEU A 185 -24.66 -4.51 -16.69
C LEU A 185 -26.09 -4.96 -16.41
N ARG A 186 -26.97 -4.09 -15.96
CA ARG A 186 -28.41 -4.31 -16.04
C ARG A 186 -28.84 -4.09 -17.47
N GLY A 187 -28.51 -5.11 -18.30
CA GLY A 187 -29.02 -5.17 -19.66
C GLY A 187 -30.52 -4.99 -19.66
N GLU A 188 -30.96 -4.07 -20.52
CA GLU A 188 -32.34 -3.94 -20.93
C GLU A 188 -32.91 -5.34 -21.18
N THR A 189 -33.86 -5.74 -20.34
CA THR A 189 -34.78 -6.82 -20.69
C THR A 189 -35.48 -6.36 -21.95
N PRO A 190 -35.43 -7.09 -23.05
CA PRO A 190 -36.21 -6.73 -24.26
C PRO A 190 -37.68 -6.76 -23.82
N LYS A 191 -38.35 -5.61 -23.85
CA LYS A 191 -39.81 -5.58 -23.80
C LYS A 191 -40.32 -6.34 -25.01
N GLY A 192 -40.79 -7.56 -24.77
CA GLY A 192 -41.59 -8.28 -25.75
C GLY A 192 -42.79 -7.42 -26.13
N THR A 193 -42.87 -7.06 -27.37
CA THR A 193 -44.06 -6.47 -28.01
C THR A 193 -45.06 -7.59 -28.26
N PRO A 194 -46.34 -7.38 -28.04
CA PRO A 194 -47.38 -8.37 -28.25
C PRO A 194 -47.63 -8.71 -29.71
#